data_bd61665de20e5cf11d6a13dad116afce
#
_entry.id   bd61665de20e5cf11d6a13dad116afce
#
_cell.length_a   1.000
_cell.length_b   1.000
_cell.length_c   1.000
_cell.angle_alpha   90.00
_cell.angle_beta   90.00
_cell.angle_gamma   90.00
#
_symmetry.space_group_name_H-M   'P 1'
#
loop_
_entity.id
_entity.type
_entity.pdbx_description
1 polymer ?
#
loop_
_entity_poly.entity_id
_entity_poly.type
_entity_poly.pdbx_seq_one_letter_code
_entity_poly.pdbx_strand_id
1 'polypeptide(L)'
;HTPWHYRNKMQFPVAAAGKGKVAIGCFAAATHEVIDVTDCAIQKEGNNAIVAVVRQWMKDFKIPAYDEDTRTGIVRHIMGRVGVHTGEIMVCLVTACDMVPHMKDLVQRLRRDIPGLTSVVQNVNKRHTNVILGPKTKTVYGKGTIHDSIGPLTFHISAQSFFQVNSEQAQRPYEQALDFADLKGGETVADVYCGTGTITLF
;
A
#
# COMPACT_ATOMS: atom_id res chain seq x y z
N HIS A 1 -0.11 -24.26 2.80
CA HIS A 1 -0.22 -22.82 2.49
C HIS A 1 -0.84 -22.65 1.11
N THR A 2 -1.82 -21.74 1.00
CA THR A 2 -2.41 -21.37 -0.29
C THR A 2 -1.48 -20.38 -1.00
N PRO A 3 -1.22 -20.51 -2.33
CA PRO A 3 -0.44 -19.56 -3.09
C PRO A 3 -1.21 -18.26 -3.42
N TRP A 4 -2.45 -18.14 -2.93
CA TRP A 4 -3.36 -17.04 -3.22
C TRP A 4 -3.57 -16.15 -2.01
N HIS A 5 -3.95 -14.89 -2.23
CA HIS A 5 -4.33 -13.90 -1.21
C HIS A 5 -3.31 -13.70 -0.08
N TYR A 6 -2.03 -13.96 -0.35
CA TYR A 6 -0.97 -13.81 0.66
C TYR A 6 -0.41 -12.39 0.77
N ARG A 7 -0.54 -11.60 -0.32
CA ARG A 7 0.11 -10.29 -0.41
C ARG A 7 -0.67 -9.22 0.34
N ASN A 8 -0.10 -8.72 1.44
CA ASN A 8 -0.71 -7.74 2.33
C ASN A 8 -0.53 -6.28 1.87
N LYS A 9 0.32 -6.01 0.87
CA LYS A 9 0.54 -4.67 0.31
C LYS A 9 0.25 -4.67 -1.18
N MET A 10 -0.71 -3.87 -1.58
CA MET A 10 -0.98 -3.48 -2.96
C MET A 10 -0.33 -2.13 -3.27
N GLN A 11 0.13 -1.93 -4.50
CA GLN A 11 0.65 -0.67 -4.99
C GLN A 11 0.44 -0.60 -6.50
N PHE A 12 -0.67 0.02 -6.91
CA PHE A 12 -1.11 0.03 -8.30
C PHE A 12 -1.04 1.43 -8.91
N PRO A 13 -0.44 1.61 -10.09
CA PRO A 13 -0.56 2.81 -10.89
C PRO A 13 -2.01 3.03 -11.35
N VAL A 14 -2.33 4.29 -11.58
CA VAL A 14 -3.63 4.73 -12.11
C VAL A 14 -3.39 5.51 -13.38
N ALA A 15 -4.00 5.09 -14.48
CA ALA A 15 -3.88 5.73 -15.79
C ALA A 15 -5.24 5.98 -16.44
N ALA A 16 -5.28 6.93 -17.38
CA ALA A 16 -6.46 7.13 -18.21
C ALA A 16 -6.57 6.00 -19.24
N ALA A 17 -7.76 5.39 -19.34
CA ALA A 17 -8.07 4.31 -20.29
C ALA A 17 -9.02 4.73 -21.42
N GLY A 18 -9.04 6.03 -21.74
CA GLY A 18 -9.92 6.60 -22.77
C GLY A 18 -11.40 6.67 -22.34
N LYS A 19 -12.19 7.47 -23.07
CA LYS A 19 -13.64 7.64 -22.82
C LYS A 19 -14.04 7.89 -21.37
N GLY A 20 -13.19 8.59 -20.59
CA GLY A 20 -13.44 8.90 -19.18
C GLY A 20 -13.30 7.72 -18.22
N LYS A 21 -12.73 6.60 -18.68
CA LYS A 21 -12.40 5.44 -17.84
C LYS A 21 -10.99 5.55 -17.28
N VAL A 22 -10.75 4.87 -16.17
CA VAL A 22 -9.43 4.73 -15.56
C VAL A 22 -9.03 3.26 -15.52
N ALA A 23 -7.77 2.97 -15.83
CA ALA A 23 -7.12 1.70 -15.58
C ALA A 23 -6.39 1.79 -14.23
N ILE A 24 -6.56 0.77 -13.40
CA ILE A 24 -5.90 0.64 -12.10
C ILE A 24 -5.36 -0.79 -12.02
N GLY A 25 -4.05 -0.95 -11.92
CA GLY A 25 -3.49 -2.30 -11.94
C GLY A 25 -1.97 -2.35 -11.96
N CYS A 26 -1.40 -3.09 -12.88
CA CYS A 26 0.05 -3.29 -12.99
C CYS A 26 0.57 -2.71 -14.30
N PHE A 27 1.83 -2.30 -14.32
CA PHE A 27 2.49 -2.00 -15.59
C PHE A 27 2.72 -3.29 -16.40
N ALA A 28 2.45 -3.22 -17.70
CA ALA A 28 2.91 -4.25 -18.63
C ALA A 28 4.45 -4.32 -18.58
N ALA A 29 4.99 -5.52 -18.76
CA ALA A 29 6.43 -5.75 -18.65
C ALA A 29 7.23 -4.79 -19.56
N ALA A 30 8.23 -4.13 -18.97
CA ALA A 30 9.10 -3.16 -19.63
C ALA A 30 8.39 -1.95 -20.28
N THR A 31 7.20 -1.61 -19.82
CA THR A 31 6.42 -0.45 -20.29
C THR A 31 5.85 0.37 -19.12
N HIS A 32 5.25 1.53 -19.44
CA HIS A 32 4.41 2.32 -18.52
C HIS A 32 2.90 2.15 -18.84
N GLU A 33 2.54 1.21 -19.70
CA GLU A 33 1.15 0.88 -19.97
C GLU A 33 0.53 0.18 -18.77
N VAL A 34 -0.59 0.69 -18.27
CA VAL A 34 -1.30 0.10 -17.13
C VAL A 34 -2.29 -0.94 -17.60
N ILE A 35 -2.03 -2.20 -17.25
CA ILE A 35 -2.98 -3.29 -17.40
C ILE A 35 -4.01 -3.16 -16.29
N ASP A 36 -5.28 -3.00 -16.67
CA ASP A 36 -6.38 -2.87 -15.72
C ASP A 36 -6.64 -4.18 -14.97
N VAL A 37 -6.68 -4.11 -13.64
CA VAL A 37 -6.90 -5.25 -12.76
C VAL A 37 -8.14 -5.00 -11.91
N THR A 38 -9.13 -5.86 -12.05
CA THR A 38 -10.35 -5.83 -11.24
C THR A 38 -10.25 -6.72 -10.01
N ASP A 39 -9.55 -7.84 -10.15
CA ASP A 39 -9.28 -8.79 -9.07
C ASP A 39 -7.87 -9.37 -9.25
N CYS A 40 -7.08 -9.33 -8.20
CA CYS A 40 -5.72 -9.85 -8.18
C CYS A 40 -5.66 -11.02 -7.21
N ALA A 41 -5.51 -12.23 -7.73
CA ALA A 41 -5.55 -13.47 -6.96
C ALA A 41 -4.46 -13.58 -5.86
N ILE A 42 -3.36 -12.82 -5.96
CA ILE A 42 -2.32 -12.84 -4.92
C ILE A 42 -2.53 -11.77 -3.83
N GLN A 43 -3.33 -10.73 -4.09
CA GLN A 43 -3.62 -9.68 -3.11
C GLN A 43 -4.64 -10.15 -2.07
N LYS A 44 -4.51 -9.67 -0.82
CA LYS A 44 -5.61 -9.78 0.16
C LYS A 44 -6.87 -9.14 -0.40
N GLU A 45 -8.03 -9.75 -0.15
CA GLU A 45 -9.34 -9.29 -0.67
C GLU A 45 -9.63 -7.82 -0.34
N GLY A 46 -9.23 -7.35 0.84
CA GLY A 46 -9.36 -5.95 1.21
C GLY A 46 -8.65 -4.99 0.24
N ASN A 47 -7.53 -5.40 -0.35
CA ASN A 47 -6.83 -4.60 -1.37
C ASN A 47 -7.62 -4.54 -2.68
N ASN A 48 -8.25 -5.64 -3.12
CA ASN A 48 -9.10 -5.65 -4.31
C ASN A 48 -10.35 -4.77 -4.12
N ALA A 49 -10.96 -4.82 -2.93
CA ALA A 49 -12.10 -3.96 -2.59
C ALA A 49 -11.74 -2.46 -2.63
N ILE A 50 -10.53 -2.07 -2.16
CA ILE A 50 -10.06 -0.68 -2.26
C ILE A 50 -10.04 -0.21 -3.71
N VAL A 51 -9.53 -1.02 -4.64
CA VAL A 51 -9.48 -0.67 -6.07
C VAL A 51 -10.87 -0.37 -6.62
N ALA A 52 -11.87 -1.21 -6.29
CA ALA A 52 -13.24 -1.03 -6.73
C ALA A 52 -13.84 0.30 -6.23
N VAL A 53 -13.66 0.62 -4.95
CA VAL A 53 -14.17 1.86 -4.33
C VAL A 53 -13.51 3.09 -4.95
N VAL A 54 -12.18 3.10 -5.10
CA VAL A 54 -11.47 4.25 -5.66
C VAL A 54 -11.83 4.45 -7.12
N ARG A 55 -11.91 3.39 -7.91
CA ARG A 55 -12.35 3.43 -9.32
C ARG A 55 -13.71 4.07 -9.46
N GLN A 56 -14.68 3.62 -8.66
CA GLN A 56 -16.05 4.16 -8.71
C GLN A 56 -16.09 5.63 -8.27
N TRP A 57 -15.33 6.00 -7.23
CA TRP A 57 -15.20 7.39 -6.81
C TRP A 57 -14.61 8.28 -7.90
N MET A 58 -13.52 7.86 -8.55
CA MET A 58 -12.91 8.59 -9.66
C MET A 58 -13.88 8.81 -10.82
N LYS A 59 -14.67 7.78 -11.15
CA LYS A 59 -15.70 7.85 -12.20
C LYS A 59 -16.80 8.85 -11.85
N ASP A 60 -17.39 8.75 -10.65
CA ASP A 60 -18.56 9.55 -10.25
C ASP A 60 -18.23 11.04 -10.16
N PHE A 61 -17.06 11.36 -9.64
CA PHE A 61 -16.61 12.75 -9.46
C PHE A 61 -15.68 13.25 -10.56
N LYS A 62 -15.49 12.48 -11.62
CA LYS A 62 -14.61 12.81 -12.76
C LYS A 62 -13.20 13.20 -12.32
N ILE A 63 -12.65 12.50 -11.33
CA ILE A 63 -11.29 12.73 -10.85
C ILE A 63 -10.30 12.19 -11.88
N PRO A 64 -9.43 13.02 -12.46
CA PRO A 64 -8.51 12.56 -13.50
C PRO A 64 -7.36 11.73 -12.93
N ALA A 65 -7.00 10.66 -13.64
CA ALA A 65 -5.71 10.01 -13.47
C ALA A 65 -4.59 10.98 -13.84
N TYR A 66 -3.43 10.85 -13.20
CA TYR A 66 -2.25 11.63 -13.58
C TYR A 66 -1.64 11.04 -14.85
N ASP A 67 -1.35 11.91 -15.79
CA ASP A 67 -0.68 11.60 -17.04
C ASP A 67 0.77 12.10 -16.95
N GLU A 68 1.73 11.20 -17.13
CA GLU A 68 3.17 11.50 -16.96
C GLU A 68 3.73 12.30 -18.13
N ASP A 69 3.18 12.15 -19.33
CA ASP A 69 3.63 12.85 -20.54
C ASP A 69 3.18 14.31 -20.53
N THR A 70 1.89 14.53 -20.26
CA THR A 70 1.30 15.89 -20.21
C THR A 70 1.49 16.56 -18.85
N ARG A 71 1.87 15.81 -17.81
CA ARG A 71 2.03 16.28 -16.42
C ARG A 71 0.76 16.85 -15.81
N THR A 72 -0.37 16.36 -16.23
CA THR A 72 -1.69 16.80 -15.77
C THR A 72 -2.44 15.69 -15.06
N GLY A 73 -3.47 16.04 -14.29
CA GLY A 73 -4.26 15.08 -13.53
C GLY A 73 -3.90 15.05 -12.05
N ILE A 74 -4.54 14.13 -11.31
CA ILE A 74 -4.52 14.15 -9.84
C ILE A 74 -3.98 12.84 -9.26
N VAL A 75 -4.58 11.70 -9.58
CA VAL A 75 -4.28 10.41 -8.94
C VAL A 75 -3.20 9.68 -9.72
N ARG A 76 -2.08 9.40 -9.05
CA ARG A 76 -0.94 8.67 -9.64
C ARG A 76 -0.98 7.19 -9.31
N HIS A 77 -1.15 6.87 -8.02
CA HIS A 77 -1.16 5.48 -7.54
C HIS A 77 -2.15 5.30 -6.40
N ILE A 78 -2.55 4.07 -6.21
CA ILE A 78 -3.28 3.62 -5.02
C ILE A 78 -2.40 2.59 -4.32
N MET A 79 -2.25 2.73 -3.01
CA MET A 79 -1.63 1.72 -2.17
C MET A 79 -2.63 1.27 -1.11
N GLY A 80 -2.76 -0.04 -0.95
CA GLY A 80 -3.47 -0.67 0.14
C GLY A 80 -2.49 -1.45 1.03
N ARG A 81 -2.70 -1.42 2.33
CA ARG A 81 -2.01 -2.28 3.29
C ARG A 81 -3.02 -2.93 4.20
N VAL A 82 -2.87 -4.22 4.43
CA VAL A 82 -3.73 -5.03 5.30
C VAL A 82 -2.87 -5.63 6.39
N GLY A 83 -3.15 -5.32 7.65
CA GLY A 83 -2.60 -6.03 8.80
C GLY A 83 -3.22 -7.43 8.86
N VAL A 84 -2.42 -8.45 8.58
CA VAL A 84 -2.91 -9.83 8.44
C VAL A 84 -3.45 -10.38 9.76
N HIS A 85 -2.78 -10.05 10.86
CA HIS A 85 -3.17 -10.51 12.21
C HIS A 85 -4.14 -9.57 12.91
N THR A 86 -4.13 -8.28 12.56
CA THR A 86 -4.99 -7.27 13.21
C THR A 86 -6.28 -6.98 12.44
N GLY A 87 -6.32 -7.27 11.13
CA GLY A 87 -7.42 -6.88 10.26
C GLY A 87 -7.46 -5.38 9.95
N GLU A 88 -6.50 -4.59 10.43
CA GLU A 88 -6.43 -3.16 10.16
C GLU A 88 -6.07 -2.88 8.70
N ILE A 89 -6.77 -1.93 8.08
CA ILE A 89 -6.53 -1.57 6.68
C ILE A 89 -6.15 -0.09 6.55
N MET A 90 -5.08 0.16 5.79
CA MET A 90 -4.67 1.49 5.36
C MET A 90 -4.86 1.65 3.86
N VAL A 91 -5.44 2.78 3.46
CA VAL A 91 -5.46 3.25 2.07
C VAL A 91 -4.57 4.47 1.93
N CYS A 92 -3.62 4.43 1.01
CA CYS A 92 -2.81 5.58 0.63
C CYS A 92 -3.12 5.98 -0.81
N LEU A 93 -3.64 7.20 -0.99
CA LEU A 93 -3.83 7.80 -2.30
C LEU A 93 -2.60 8.64 -2.65
N VAL A 94 -1.87 8.26 -3.69
CA VAL A 94 -0.71 9.02 -4.18
C VAL A 94 -1.19 10.01 -5.25
N THR A 95 -0.92 11.30 -5.01
CA THR A 95 -1.46 12.38 -5.83
C THR A 95 -0.39 13.35 -6.31
N ALA A 96 -0.61 13.97 -7.46
CA ALA A 96 0.26 15.00 -8.01
C ALA A 96 0.04 16.40 -7.38
N CYS A 97 -0.98 16.56 -6.52
CA CYS A 97 -1.35 17.84 -5.92
C CYS A 97 -1.72 17.70 -4.44
N ASP A 98 -1.69 18.83 -3.72
CA ASP A 98 -2.02 18.86 -2.28
C ASP A 98 -3.52 18.80 -1.98
N MET A 99 -4.35 19.29 -2.89
CA MET A 99 -5.80 19.31 -2.75
C MET A 99 -6.45 18.36 -3.74
N VAL A 100 -7.21 17.42 -3.22
CA VAL A 100 -7.96 16.45 -4.03
C VAL A 100 -9.45 16.74 -3.85
N PRO A 101 -10.17 17.07 -4.92
CA PRO A 101 -11.62 17.26 -4.85
C PRO A 101 -12.30 15.99 -4.34
N HIS A 102 -13.40 16.15 -3.62
CA HIS A 102 -14.21 15.03 -3.15
C HIS A 102 -13.47 13.98 -2.29
N MET A 103 -12.39 14.38 -1.61
CA MET A 103 -11.65 13.47 -0.72
C MET A 103 -12.52 12.99 0.45
N LYS A 104 -13.43 13.85 0.96
CA LYS A 104 -14.38 13.47 2.02
C LYS A 104 -15.33 12.37 1.56
N ASP A 105 -15.80 12.45 0.32
CA ASP A 105 -16.68 11.45 -0.28
C ASP A 105 -15.93 10.11 -0.45
N LEU A 106 -14.67 10.15 -0.86
CA LEU A 106 -13.82 8.94 -0.91
C LEU A 106 -13.72 8.29 0.46
N VAL A 107 -13.39 9.05 1.49
CA VAL A 107 -13.27 8.54 2.87
C VAL A 107 -14.58 7.92 3.34
N GLN A 108 -15.73 8.55 3.08
CA GLN A 108 -17.02 8.00 3.47
C GLN A 108 -17.31 6.67 2.79
N ARG A 109 -17.03 6.55 1.49
CA ARG A 109 -17.18 5.29 0.73
C ARG A 109 -16.25 4.21 1.28
N LEU A 110 -14.97 4.52 1.47
CA LEU A 110 -14.01 3.56 2.04
C LEU A 110 -14.45 3.08 3.43
N ARG A 111 -14.95 3.96 4.29
CA ARG A 111 -15.47 3.60 5.61
C ARG A 111 -16.69 2.68 5.56
N ARG A 112 -17.55 2.88 4.57
CA ARG A 112 -18.75 2.05 4.38
C ARG A 112 -18.42 0.67 3.80
N ASP A 113 -17.51 0.63 2.81
CA ASP A 113 -17.33 -0.52 1.94
C ASP A 113 -16.08 -1.38 2.28
N ILE A 114 -15.18 -0.86 3.15
CA ILE A 114 -13.97 -1.57 3.55
C ILE A 114 -14.01 -1.88 5.05
N PRO A 115 -14.44 -3.09 5.43
CA PRO A 115 -14.34 -3.55 6.82
C PRO A 115 -12.88 -3.53 7.29
N GLY A 116 -12.63 -3.04 8.51
CA GLY A 116 -11.28 -2.92 9.06
C GLY A 116 -10.51 -1.66 8.62
N LEU A 117 -11.13 -0.75 7.87
CA LEU A 117 -10.48 0.52 7.51
C LEU A 117 -10.10 1.33 8.76
N THR A 118 -8.81 1.46 9.00
CA THR A 118 -8.24 2.16 10.16
C THR A 118 -7.61 3.48 9.76
N SER A 119 -7.09 3.58 8.53
CA SER A 119 -6.32 4.73 8.08
C SER A 119 -6.57 5.04 6.61
N VAL A 120 -6.77 6.34 6.31
CA VAL A 120 -6.64 6.87 4.94
C VAL A 120 -5.62 7.99 4.97
N VAL A 121 -4.59 7.87 4.15
CA VAL A 121 -3.54 8.87 4.00
C VAL A 121 -3.45 9.35 2.55
N GLN A 122 -3.08 10.59 2.37
CA GLN A 122 -2.70 11.16 1.07
C GLN A 122 -1.20 11.34 1.05
N ASN A 123 -0.53 10.73 0.07
CA ASN A 123 0.86 11.01 -0.22
C ASN A 123 0.96 11.92 -1.44
N VAL A 124 1.68 13.03 -1.31
CA VAL A 124 1.83 14.02 -2.38
C VAL A 124 3.17 13.82 -3.07
N ASN A 125 3.11 13.41 -4.32
CA ASN A 125 4.27 13.27 -5.18
C ASN A 125 4.13 14.13 -6.45
N LYS A 126 4.77 15.30 -6.43
CA LYS A 126 4.83 16.24 -7.56
C LYS A 126 6.06 16.03 -8.46
N ARG A 127 6.91 15.06 -8.12
CA ARG A 127 8.18 14.84 -8.81
C ARG A 127 8.00 14.03 -10.08
N HIS A 128 8.86 14.29 -11.06
CA HIS A 128 9.01 13.47 -12.27
C HIS A 128 10.08 12.41 -12.02
N THR A 129 9.69 11.30 -11.46
CA THR A 129 10.60 10.22 -11.04
C THR A 129 9.82 8.93 -10.93
N ASN A 130 10.51 7.80 -11.09
CA ASN A 130 9.95 6.46 -10.90
C ASN A 130 9.66 6.14 -9.41
N VAL A 131 10.04 7.04 -8.49
CA VAL A 131 9.71 6.88 -7.07
C VAL A 131 8.23 7.16 -6.87
N ILE A 132 7.50 6.18 -6.39
CA ILE A 132 6.03 6.23 -6.26
C ILE A 132 5.61 7.20 -5.16
N LEU A 133 6.22 7.10 -3.97
CA LEU A 133 5.87 7.94 -2.83
C LEU A 133 6.69 9.23 -2.81
N GLY A 134 5.98 10.35 -2.71
CA GLY A 134 6.60 11.65 -2.47
C GLY A 134 6.96 11.86 -0.99
N PRO A 135 7.63 12.99 -0.69
CA PRO A 135 8.13 13.26 0.67
C PRO A 135 7.04 13.62 1.69
N LYS A 136 5.85 14.03 1.22
CA LYS A 136 4.79 14.54 2.09
C LYS A 136 3.64 13.57 2.17
N THR A 137 3.35 13.09 3.37
CA THR A 137 2.17 12.27 3.67
C THR A 137 1.29 13.00 4.69
N LYS A 138 -0.01 13.05 4.43
CA LYS A 138 -1.04 13.65 5.30
C LYS A 138 -2.02 12.57 5.70
N THR A 139 -2.38 12.50 6.97
CA THR A 139 -3.50 11.69 7.44
C THR A 139 -4.80 12.39 7.08
N VAL A 140 -5.68 11.68 6.37
CA VAL A 140 -7.00 12.17 5.96
C VAL A 140 -8.09 11.61 6.87
N TYR A 141 -7.92 10.36 7.31
CA TYR A 141 -8.83 9.71 8.26
C TYR A 141 -8.05 8.73 9.14
N GLY A 142 -8.46 8.63 10.39
CA GLY A 142 -7.90 7.70 11.37
C GLY A 142 -6.46 8.04 11.77
N LYS A 143 -5.64 7.01 11.92
CA LYS A 143 -4.23 7.13 12.29
C LYS A 143 -3.34 7.16 11.05
N GLY A 144 -2.13 7.68 11.16
CA GLY A 144 -1.14 7.66 10.06
C GLY A 144 -0.48 6.29 9.86
N THR A 145 -0.80 5.31 10.68
CA THR A 145 -0.23 3.95 10.69
C THR A 145 -1.32 2.92 10.94
N ILE A 146 -1.03 1.68 10.57
CA ILE A 146 -1.74 0.47 10.99
C ILE A 146 -0.77 -0.41 11.78
N HIS A 147 -1.30 -1.44 12.43
CA HIS A 147 -0.52 -2.45 13.13
C HIS A 147 -0.58 -3.79 12.42
N ASP A 148 0.50 -4.53 12.47
CA ASP A 148 0.52 -5.97 12.16
C ASP A 148 1.60 -6.66 13.01
N SER A 149 1.58 -7.98 13.06
CA SER A 149 2.51 -8.75 13.88
C SER A 149 3.33 -9.74 13.06
N ILE A 150 4.55 -10.02 13.51
CA ILE A 150 5.36 -11.15 13.07
C ILE A 150 5.86 -11.83 14.35
N GLY A 151 5.47 -13.09 14.57
CA GLY A 151 5.73 -13.75 15.84
C GLY A 151 5.13 -12.96 17.01
N PRO A 152 5.86 -12.76 18.11
CA PRO A 152 5.40 -12.04 19.29
C PRO A 152 5.45 -10.51 19.13
N LEU A 153 6.01 -10.00 18.05
CA LEU A 153 6.28 -8.58 17.85
C LEU A 153 5.16 -7.88 17.08
N THR A 154 4.77 -6.70 17.56
CA THR A 154 3.79 -5.84 16.88
C THR A 154 4.50 -4.63 16.29
N PHE A 155 4.23 -4.34 15.02
CA PHE A 155 4.85 -3.27 14.25
C PHE A 155 3.84 -2.19 13.90
N HIS A 156 4.27 -0.92 14.01
CA HIS A 156 3.55 0.24 13.49
C HIS A 156 3.97 0.49 12.04
N ILE A 157 3.04 0.34 11.11
CA ILE A 157 3.32 0.35 9.68
C ILE A 157 2.72 1.61 9.06
N SER A 158 3.58 2.51 8.57
CA SER A 158 3.18 3.68 7.79
C SER A 158 3.08 3.35 6.30
N ALA A 159 2.58 4.29 5.48
CA ALA A 159 2.59 4.12 4.02
C ALA A 159 4.01 3.93 3.47
N GLN A 160 5.03 4.57 4.08
CA GLN A 160 6.43 4.54 3.62
C GLN A 160 7.24 3.39 4.20
N SER A 161 6.81 2.78 5.31
CA SER A 161 7.55 1.69 5.96
C SER A 161 7.74 0.50 5.02
N PHE A 162 8.94 -0.06 5.00
CA PHE A 162 9.12 -1.40 4.47
C PHE A 162 8.54 -2.40 5.48
N PHE A 163 7.72 -3.30 5.01
CA PHE A 163 7.22 -4.43 5.78
C PHE A 163 7.00 -5.58 4.82
N GLN A 164 7.30 -6.80 5.24
CA GLN A 164 7.20 -7.99 4.39
C GLN A 164 5.77 -8.16 3.86
N VAL A 165 5.67 -8.36 2.54
CA VAL A 165 4.36 -8.45 1.88
C VAL A 165 3.61 -9.76 2.17
N ASN A 166 4.29 -10.74 2.73
CA ASN A 166 3.73 -11.99 3.23
C ASN A 166 4.20 -12.19 4.67
N SER A 167 3.44 -11.63 5.62
CA SER A 167 3.80 -11.64 7.05
C SER A 167 3.90 -13.07 7.60
N GLU A 168 3.01 -13.97 7.15
CA GLU A 168 2.98 -15.37 7.60
C GLU A 168 4.24 -16.15 7.18
N GLN A 169 4.75 -15.86 5.99
CA GLN A 169 5.99 -16.51 5.51
C GLN A 169 7.25 -15.78 5.97
N ALA A 170 7.16 -14.50 6.34
CA ALA A 170 8.31 -13.73 6.81
C ALA A 170 8.88 -14.27 8.13
N GLN A 171 8.04 -14.83 8.97
CA GLN A 171 8.45 -15.40 10.25
C GLN A 171 9.46 -16.54 10.07
N ARG A 172 9.25 -17.42 9.10
CA ARG A 172 10.11 -18.61 8.89
C ARG A 172 11.58 -18.30 8.60
N PRO A 173 11.93 -17.41 7.62
CA PRO A 173 13.31 -17.03 7.41
C PRO A 173 13.90 -16.26 8.61
N TYR A 174 13.09 -15.59 9.42
CA TYR A 174 13.59 -14.92 10.64
C TYR A 174 13.92 -15.94 11.71
N GLU A 175 13.05 -16.94 11.96
CA GLU A 175 13.34 -18.06 12.84
C GLU A 175 14.60 -18.80 12.40
N GLN A 176 14.74 -19.08 11.10
CA GLN A 176 15.91 -19.76 10.56
C GLN A 176 17.20 -18.92 10.69
N ALA A 177 17.10 -17.61 10.52
CA ALA A 177 18.24 -16.72 10.72
C ALA A 177 18.68 -16.70 12.19
N LEU A 178 17.72 -16.69 13.13
CA LEU A 178 17.98 -16.77 14.56
C LEU A 178 18.65 -18.11 14.94
N ASP A 179 18.13 -19.22 14.42
CA ASP A 179 18.73 -20.55 14.62
C ASP A 179 20.18 -20.61 14.10
N PHE A 180 20.44 -20.06 12.91
CA PHE A 180 21.80 -20.01 12.37
C PHE A 180 22.73 -19.08 13.12
N ALA A 181 22.22 -18.02 13.70
CA ALA A 181 23.02 -17.10 14.52
C ALA A 181 23.45 -17.74 15.85
N ASP A 182 22.73 -18.75 16.32
CA ASP A 182 23.03 -19.55 17.53
C ASP A 182 23.38 -18.68 18.75
N LEU A 183 22.64 -17.59 18.97
CA LEU A 183 22.90 -16.63 20.03
C LEU A 183 22.68 -17.27 21.42
N LYS A 184 23.61 -17.01 22.33
CA LYS A 184 23.57 -17.53 23.70
C LYS A 184 23.15 -16.48 24.75
N GLY A 185 22.96 -15.24 24.33
CA GLY A 185 22.66 -14.08 25.17
C GLY A 185 23.93 -13.43 25.73
N GLY A 186 24.20 -12.25 25.31
CA GLY A 186 25.40 -11.45 25.65
C GLY A 186 26.21 -11.02 24.45
N GLU A 187 25.87 -11.52 23.27
CA GLU A 187 26.48 -11.10 22.01
C GLU A 187 25.99 -9.69 21.62
N THR A 188 26.83 -8.97 20.90
CA THR A 188 26.45 -7.73 20.23
C THR A 188 26.12 -8.04 18.77
N VAL A 189 24.88 -7.79 18.37
CA VAL A 189 24.40 -8.00 17.00
C VAL A 189 24.25 -6.65 16.30
N ALA A 190 24.74 -6.54 15.07
CA ALA A 190 24.56 -5.37 14.22
C ALA A 190 23.68 -5.71 13.03
N ASP A 191 22.52 -5.07 12.93
CA ASP A 191 21.66 -5.13 11.74
C ASP A 191 21.96 -3.92 10.86
N VAL A 192 22.72 -4.15 9.80
CA VAL A 192 23.08 -3.11 8.83
C VAL A 192 21.94 -2.98 7.81
N TYR A 193 21.37 -1.77 7.69
CA TYR A 193 20.16 -1.49 6.89
C TYR A 193 18.86 -2.03 7.50
N CYS A 194 18.73 -2.01 8.80
CA CYS A 194 17.65 -2.61 9.59
C CYS A 194 16.21 -2.20 9.14
N GLY A 195 16.03 -1.06 8.48
CA GLY A 195 14.71 -0.58 8.07
C GLY A 195 13.79 -0.36 9.27
N THR A 196 12.69 -1.12 9.35
CA THR A 196 11.77 -1.12 10.50
C THR A 196 12.22 -2.04 11.64
N GLY A 197 13.39 -2.65 11.51
CA GLY A 197 13.97 -3.52 12.53
C GLY A 197 13.29 -4.89 12.65
N THR A 198 12.61 -5.36 11.61
CA THR A 198 11.81 -6.60 11.70
C THR A 198 12.66 -7.84 11.99
N ILE A 199 13.89 -7.91 11.49
CA ILE A 199 14.82 -9.02 11.77
C ILE A 199 15.53 -8.79 13.10
N THR A 200 15.99 -7.56 13.37
CA THR A 200 16.75 -7.23 14.58
C THR A 200 15.96 -7.50 15.86
N LEU A 201 14.64 -7.25 15.81
CA LEU A 201 13.76 -7.37 16.98
C LEU A 201 13.23 -8.79 17.17
N PHE A 202 13.31 -9.64 16.14
CA PHE A 202 12.86 -11.02 16.18
C PHE A 202 13.83 -11.94 16.87
#